data_d299321a59c5ce5a66f1b56fa36df433
#
_entry.id   d299321a59c5ce5a66f1b56fa36df433
#
_cell.length_a   1.000
_cell.length_b   1.000
_cell.length_c   1.000
_cell.angle_alpha   90.00
_cell.angle_beta   90.00
_cell.angle_gamma   90.00
#
_symmetry.space_group_name_H-M   'P 1'
#
loop_
_entity.id
_entity.type
_entity.pdbx_description
1 polymer ?
#
loop_
_entity_poly.entity_id
_entity_poly.type
_entity_poly.pdbx_seq_one_letter_code
_entity_poly.pdbx_strand_id
1 'polypeptide(L)'
;GQLLFIIDQVPYKAALKTAVANVEAARAALATAELTYNSNKELYAQKVVSEFSLKTAENSYLTAKAQLSQAEAQEISARNNLSYTEVKSPSDGVVGALPYRAGALVSPSLPQPLTTVSDNSDMYVYFSMTENQLLALTRQYGSMDEALKNMPQAELRLNDNSVYDKKGTIESISGVI
;
A
#
# COMPACT_ATOMS: atom_id res chain seq x y z
N GLY A 1 6.90 9.06 -1.78
CA GLY A 1 5.83 9.75 -1.16
C GLY A 1 5.38 11.08 -1.76
N GLN A 2 6.06 11.65 -2.80
CA GLN A 2 5.65 12.92 -3.44
C GLN A 2 4.33 12.74 -4.20
N LEU A 3 3.41 13.73 -4.11
CA LEU A 3 2.16 13.77 -4.86
C LEU A 3 2.45 14.00 -6.35
N LEU A 4 1.94 13.11 -7.21
CA LEU A 4 2.14 13.15 -8.67
C LEU A 4 0.89 13.61 -9.41
N PHE A 5 -0.29 13.10 -9.03
CA PHE A 5 -1.56 13.42 -9.68
C PHE A 5 -2.67 13.56 -8.64
N ILE A 6 -3.64 14.39 -8.99
CA ILE A 6 -4.91 14.50 -8.25
C ILE A 6 -6.04 14.17 -9.24
N ILE A 7 -6.79 13.13 -8.93
CA ILE A 7 -8.03 12.77 -9.65
C ILE A 7 -9.17 13.61 -9.06
N ASP A 8 -10.24 13.87 -9.82
CA ASP A 8 -11.37 14.63 -9.33
C ASP A 8 -11.90 14.06 -8.00
N GLN A 9 -11.80 14.87 -6.95
CA GLN A 9 -12.14 14.48 -5.57
C GLN A 9 -13.60 14.78 -5.20
N VAL A 10 -14.30 15.57 -6.01
CA VAL A 10 -15.66 16.06 -5.65
C VAL A 10 -16.60 14.93 -5.31
N PRO A 11 -16.80 13.89 -6.15
CA PRO A 11 -17.71 12.80 -5.85
C PRO A 11 -17.27 11.97 -4.63
N TYR A 12 -15.98 11.78 -4.45
CA TYR A 12 -15.44 11.00 -3.32
C TYR A 12 -15.57 11.75 -1.98
N LYS A 13 -15.37 13.07 -1.96
CA LYS A 13 -15.62 13.91 -0.78
C LYS A 13 -17.10 13.90 -0.39
N ALA A 14 -18.00 13.95 -1.36
CA ALA A 14 -19.43 13.86 -1.11
C ALA A 14 -19.81 12.50 -0.51
N ALA A 15 -19.30 11.41 -1.07
CA ALA A 15 -19.52 10.05 -0.56
C ALA A 15 -18.98 9.88 0.88
N LEU A 16 -17.78 10.39 1.17
CA LEU A 16 -17.22 10.37 2.52
C LEU A 16 -18.10 11.15 3.51
N LYS A 17 -18.56 12.35 3.12
CA LYS A 17 -19.45 13.15 3.97
C LYS A 17 -20.76 12.42 4.30
N THR A 18 -21.32 11.71 3.33
CA THR A 18 -22.52 10.89 3.55
C THR A 18 -22.21 9.72 4.48
N ALA A 19 -21.09 9.03 4.31
CA ALA A 19 -20.72 7.92 5.19
C ALA A 19 -20.48 8.38 6.64
N VAL A 20 -19.83 9.53 6.84
CA VAL A 20 -19.64 10.14 8.17
C VAL A 20 -20.99 10.45 8.82
N ALA A 21 -21.94 11.04 8.08
CA ALA A 21 -23.26 11.33 8.62
C ALA A 21 -24.01 10.05 9.04
N ASN A 22 -23.85 8.95 8.27
CA ASN A 22 -24.42 7.65 8.63
C ASN A 22 -23.81 7.08 9.93
N VAL A 23 -22.51 7.25 10.14
CA VAL A 23 -21.84 6.85 11.41
C VAL A 23 -22.41 7.65 12.57
N GLU A 24 -22.57 8.96 12.43
CA GLU A 24 -23.17 9.81 13.49
C GLU A 24 -24.60 9.39 13.81
N ALA A 25 -25.41 9.10 12.80
CA ALA A 25 -26.78 8.61 13.00
C ALA A 25 -26.81 7.25 13.70
N ALA A 26 -25.96 6.30 13.28
CA ALA A 26 -25.85 5.00 13.93
C ALA A 26 -25.32 5.09 15.38
N ARG A 27 -24.41 6.02 15.65
CA ARG A 27 -23.91 6.29 17.02
C ARG A 27 -25.00 6.84 17.92
N ALA A 28 -25.83 7.74 17.42
CA ALA A 28 -26.98 8.24 18.16
C ALA A 28 -28.03 7.14 18.45
N ALA A 29 -28.28 6.27 17.46
CA ALA A 29 -29.17 5.12 17.65
C ALA A 29 -28.62 4.13 18.70
N LEU A 30 -27.31 3.85 18.67
CA LEU A 30 -26.64 3.02 19.66
C LEU A 30 -26.77 3.63 21.07
N ALA A 31 -26.52 4.92 21.23
CA ALA A 31 -26.64 5.60 22.53
C ALA A 31 -28.07 5.49 23.09
N THR A 32 -29.10 5.62 22.26
CA THR A 32 -30.49 5.44 22.66
C THR A 32 -30.80 3.99 23.07
N ALA A 33 -30.32 3.02 22.31
CA ALA A 33 -30.50 1.60 22.62
C ALA A 33 -29.73 1.19 23.89
N GLU A 34 -28.54 1.72 24.11
CA GLU A 34 -27.76 1.51 25.32
C GLU A 34 -28.44 2.08 26.58
N LEU A 35 -28.99 3.29 26.48
CA LEU A 35 -29.78 3.90 27.58
C LEU A 35 -30.97 3.03 27.90
N THR A 36 -31.72 2.57 26.91
CA THR A 36 -32.89 1.70 27.08
C THR A 36 -32.48 0.36 27.71
N TYR A 37 -31.40 -0.24 27.27
CA TYR A 37 -30.88 -1.49 27.84
C TYR A 37 -30.50 -1.31 29.31
N ASN A 38 -29.72 -0.26 29.64
CA ASN A 38 -29.30 0.03 31.00
C ASN A 38 -30.47 0.28 31.93
N SER A 39 -31.48 1.07 31.50
CA SER A 39 -32.72 1.29 32.27
C SER A 39 -33.49 0.00 32.54
N ASN A 40 -33.66 -0.86 31.52
CA ASN A 40 -34.31 -2.16 31.69
C ASN A 40 -33.54 -3.09 32.61
N LYS A 41 -32.18 -3.05 32.59
CA LYS A 41 -31.34 -3.81 33.47
C LYS A 41 -31.49 -3.40 34.97
N GLU A 42 -31.59 -2.12 35.21
CA GLU A 42 -31.86 -1.60 36.56
C GLU A 42 -33.26 -1.97 37.07
N LEU A 43 -34.29 -1.81 36.20
CA LEU A 43 -35.65 -2.18 36.53
C LEU A 43 -35.85 -3.70 36.75
N TYR A 44 -35.13 -4.52 35.98
CA TYR A 44 -35.10 -5.96 36.19
C TYR A 44 -34.48 -6.36 37.51
N ALA A 45 -33.40 -5.71 37.93
CA ALA A 45 -32.81 -5.93 39.25
C ALA A 45 -33.77 -5.61 40.39
N GLN A 46 -34.66 -4.63 40.18
CA GLN A 46 -35.76 -4.26 41.11
C GLN A 46 -37.00 -5.14 40.94
N LYS A 47 -37.01 -6.14 40.04
CA LYS A 47 -38.13 -7.02 39.71
C LYS A 47 -39.38 -6.28 39.13
N VAL A 48 -39.17 -5.12 38.50
CA VAL A 48 -40.25 -4.30 37.90
C VAL A 48 -40.57 -4.75 36.49
N VAL A 49 -39.58 -5.24 35.73
CA VAL A 49 -39.76 -5.70 34.37
C VAL A 49 -39.43 -7.20 34.23
N SER A 50 -39.97 -7.83 33.17
CA SER A 50 -39.73 -9.23 32.88
C SER A 50 -38.34 -9.47 32.26
N GLU A 51 -37.81 -10.69 32.38
CA GLU A 51 -36.59 -11.12 31.69
C GLU A 51 -36.70 -10.95 30.16
N PHE A 52 -37.90 -11.16 29.60
CA PHE A 52 -38.16 -10.95 28.17
C PHE A 52 -37.92 -9.49 27.78
N SER A 53 -38.36 -8.52 28.56
CA SER A 53 -38.12 -7.09 28.30
C SER A 53 -36.64 -6.74 28.34
N LEU A 54 -35.90 -7.28 29.31
CA LEU A 54 -34.47 -7.09 29.39
C LEU A 54 -33.75 -7.67 28.14
N LYS A 55 -34.10 -8.92 27.77
CA LYS A 55 -33.51 -9.58 26.60
C LYS A 55 -33.82 -8.85 25.28
N THR A 56 -35.03 -8.30 25.16
CA THR A 56 -35.41 -7.52 23.98
C THR A 56 -34.58 -6.24 23.89
N ALA A 57 -34.37 -5.53 25.01
CA ALA A 57 -33.54 -4.33 25.05
C ALA A 57 -32.07 -4.65 24.78
N GLU A 58 -31.56 -5.77 25.30
CA GLU A 58 -30.20 -6.26 25.02
C GLU A 58 -30.00 -6.54 23.51
N ASN A 59 -30.94 -7.26 22.87
CA ASN A 59 -30.90 -7.54 21.44
C ASN A 59 -30.94 -6.25 20.60
N SER A 60 -31.75 -5.28 21.02
CA SER A 60 -31.81 -3.96 20.35
C SER A 60 -30.49 -3.21 20.45
N TYR A 61 -29.84 -3.24 21.62
CA TYR A 61 -28.52 -2.68 21.82
C TYR A 61 -27.47 -3.37 20.93
N LEU A 62 -27.45 -4.71 20.90
CA LEU A 62 -26.51 -5.46 20.07
C LEU A 62 -26.72 -5.20 18.56
N THR A 63 -27.98 -5.07 18.14
CA THR A 63 -28.32 -4.72 16.76
C THR A 63 -27.81 -3.31 16.40
N ALA A 64 -28.05 -2.33 17.25
CA ALA A 64 -27.58 -0.96 17.03
C ALA A 64 -26.03 -0.90 17.01
N LYS A 65 -25.37 -1.68 17.86
CA LYS A 65 -23.90 -1.81 17.86
C LYS A 65 -23.37 -2.40 16.56
N ALA A 66 -24.04 -3.43 16.03
CA ALA A 66 -23.67 -4.01 14.73
C ALA A 66 -23.88 -3.01 13.57
N GLN A 67 -24.97 -2.23 13.62
CA GLN A 67 -25.24 -1.18 12.63
C GLN A 67 -24.18 -0.06 12.66
N LEU A 68 -23.71 0.34 13.84
CA LEU A 68 -22.59 1.29 13.95
C LEU A 68 -21.32 0.72 13.32
N SER A 69 -20.97 -0.51 13.63
CA SER A 69 -19.77 -1.15 13.05
C SER A 69 -19.87 -1.25 11.51
N GLN A 70 -21.06 -1.52 10.98
CA GLN A 70 -21.31 -1.51 9.52
C GLN A 70 -21.12 -0.10 8.92
N ALA A 71 -21.64 0.93 9.58
CA ALA A 71 -21.49 2.31 9.11
C ALA A 71 -20.02 2.76 9.15
N GLU A 72 -19.27 2.42 10.21
CA GLU A 72 -17.84 2.69 10.33
C GLU A 72 -17.02 2.00 9.21
N ALA A 73 -17.36 0.76 8.85
CA ALA A 73 -16.72 0.06 7.73
C ALA A 73 -16.99 0.77 6.39
N GLN A 74 -18.20 1.31 6.19
CA GLN A 74 -18.53 2.11 5.01
C GLN A 74 -17.77 3.44 4.97
N GLU A 75 -17.59 4.09 6.12
CA GLU A 75 -16.78 5.32 6.22
C GLU A 75 -15.33 5.04 5.85
N ILE A 76 -14.72 3.97 6.38
CA ILE A 76 -13.35 3.56 6.05
C ILE A 76 -13.22 3.31 4.54
N SER A 77 -14.19 2.63 3.93
CA SER A 77 -14.20 2.39 2.49
C SER A 77 -14.25 3.70 1.68
N ALA A 78 -15.14 4.63 2.06
CA ALA A 78 -15.25 5.93 1.41
C ALA A 78 -13.98 6.78 1.58
N ARG A 79 -13.33 6.73 2.75
CA ARG A 79 -12.08 7.39 3.05
C ARG A 79 -10.92 6.84 2.20
N ASN A 80 -10.85 5.52 2.07
CA ASN A 80 -9.84 4.86 1.22
C ASN A 80 -10.03 5.25 -0.26
N ASN A 81 -11.27 5.25 -0.75
CA ASN A 81 -11.57 5.68 -2.12
C ASN A 81 -11.16 7.14 -2.37
N LEU A 82 -11.35 8.02 -1.40
CA LEU A 82 -10.85 9.39 -1.48
C LEU A 82 -9.32 9.44 -1.48
N SER A 83 -8.66 8.63 -0.68
CA SER A 83 -7.19 8.60 -0.63
C SER A 83 -6.57 8.15 -1.96
N TYR A 84 -7.21 7.26 -2.69
CA TYR A 84 -6.74 6.81 -4.02
C TYR A 84 -6.85 7.88 -5.11
N THR A 85 -7.57 8.96 -4.86
CA THR A 85 -7.57 10.11 -5.78
C THR A 85 -6.28 10.92 -5.72
N GLU A 86 -5.48 10.75 -4.68
CA GLU A 86 -4.14 11.33 -4.53
C GLU A 86 -3.10 10.28 -4.91
N VAL A 87 -2.67 10.30 -6.15
CA VAL A 87 -1.64 9.39 -6.64
C VAL A 87 -0.27 9.90 -6.23
N LYS A 88 0.38 9.16 -5.33
CA LYS A 88 1.72 9.47 -4.80
C LYS A 88 2.75 8.51 -5.37
N SER A 89 4.01 8.96 -5.42
CA SER A 89 5.13 8.10 -5.82
C SER A 89 5.32 6.96 -4.80
N PRO A 90 5.40 5.70 -5.24
CA PRO A 90 5.64 4.55 -4.37
C PRO A 90 7.10 4.48 -3.89
N SER A 91 8.05 5.04 -4.64
CA SER A 91 9.49 5.02 -4.37
C SER A 91 10.11 6.38 -4.64
N ASP A 92 11.33 6.57 -4.18
CA ASP A 92 12.17 7.67 -4.62
C ASP A 92 12.70 7.35 -6.02
N GLY A 93 12.98 8.38 -6.82
CA GLY A 93 13.45 8.17 -8.17
C GLY A 93 13.08 9.29 -9.13
N VAL A 94 13.23 9.02 -10.42
CA VAL A 94 12.95 9.97 -11.50
C VAL A 94 11.61 9.63 -12.14
N VAL A 95 10.73 10.63 -12.24
CA VAL A 95 9.45 10.52 -12.92
C VAL A 95 9.69 10.52 -14.43
N GLY A 96 9.14 9.52 -15.11
CA GLY A 96 9.22 9.39 -16.57
C GLY A 96 8.26 10.30 -17.33
N ALA A 97 7.85 9.88 -18.51
CA ALA A 97 6.91 10.64 -19.35
C ALA A 97 5.53 10.76 -18.68
N LEU A 98 4.88 11.88 -18.90
CA LEU A 98 3.51 12.19 -18.45
C LEU A 98 2.58 12.19 -19.69
N PRO A 99 2.04 11.03 -20.11
CA PRO A 99 1.22 10.93 -21.32
C PRO A 99 -0.14 11.62 -21.16
N TYR A 100 -0.64 11.76 -19.94
CA TYR A 100 -1.94 12.37 -19.66
C TYR A 100 -1.79 13.79 -19.14
N ARG A 101 -2.61 14.70 -19.67
CA ARG A 101 -2.67 16.10 -19.24
C ARG A 101 -3.84 16.33 -18.28
N ALA A 102 -3.81 17.44 -17.58
CA ALA A 102 -4.94 17.87 -16.74
C ALA A 102 -6.24 17.90 -17.56
N GLY A 103 -7.31 17.33 -17.02
CA GLY A 103 -8.60 17.16 -17.69
C GLY A 103 -8.75 15.88 -18.50
N ALA A 104 -7.73 15.05 -18.64
CA ALA A 104 -7.85 13.73 -19.28
C ALA A 104 -8.67 12.77 -18.41
N LEU A 105 -9.53 11.97 -19.05
CA LEU A 105 -10.24 10.90 -18.38
C LEU A 105 -9.27 9.75 -18.11
N VAL A 106 -9.21 9.30 -16.85
CA VAL A 106 -8.40 8.18 -16.41
C VAL A 106 -9.26 7.06 -15.82
N SER A 107 -8.88 5.82 -16.07
CA SER A 107 -9.58 4.63 -15.56
C SER A 107 -8.56 3.51 -15.29
N PRO A 108 -8.90 2.54 -14.42
CA PRO A 108 -8.04 1.38 -14.17
C PRO A 108 -7.77 0.51 -15.42
N SER A 109 -8.61 0.66 -16.47
CA SER A 109 -8.51 -0.10 -17.72
C SER A 109 -7.63 0.57 -18.77
N LEU A 110 -6.93 1.65 -18.45
CA LEU A 110 -6.05 2.31 -19.42
C LEU A 110 -4.89 1.40 -19.84
N PRO A 111 -4.56 1.37 -21.14
CA PRO A 111 -3.48 0.52 -21.66
C PRO A 111 -2.08 1.01 -21.24
N GLN A 112 -1.96 2.27 -20.85
CA GLN A 112 -0.70 2.90 -20.42
C GLN A 112 -0.83 3.41 -19.00
N PRO A 113 0.24 3.30 -18.18
CA PRO A 113 0.26 3.88 -16.83
C PRO A 113 0.23 5.41 -16.90
N LEU A 114 -0.21 6.03 -15.80
CA LEU A 114 -0.20 7.50 -15.67
C LEU A 114 1.20 8.08 -15.78
N THR A 115 2.18 7.40 -15.23
CA THR A 115 3.61 7.65 -15.36
C THR A 115 4.38 6.43 -14.84
N THR A 116 5.68 6.42 -15.05
CA THR A 116 6.62 5.47 -14.47
C THR A 116 7.57 6.23 -13.54
N VAL A 117 7.92 5.62 -12.41
CA VAL A 117 8.97 6.14 -11.53
C VAL A 117 10.11 5.13 -11.56
N SER A 118 11.29 5.58 -11.96
CA SER A 118 12.49 4.75 -12.03
C SER A 118 13.41 5.11 -10.88
N ASP A 119 13.68 4.13 -10.03
CA ASP A 119 14.75 4.23 -9.05
C ASP A 119 16.07 3.93 -9.74
N ASN A 120 16.93 4.93 -9.81
CA ASN A 120 18.25 4.84 -10.42
C ASN A 120 19.36 4.89 -9.36
N SER A 121 19.06 4.59 -8.10
CA SER A 121 20.04 4.57 -7.01
C SER A 121 21.07 3.47 -7.21
N ASP A 122 20.60 2.26 -7.55
CA ASP A 122 21.42 1.11 -7.86
C ASP A 122 21.17 0.64 -9.29
N MET A 123 22.23 0.40 -10.04
CA MET A 123 22.14 -0.08 -11.42
C MET A 123 22.85 -1.41 -11.57
N TYR A 124 22.16 -2.38 -12.17
CA TYR A 124 22.74 -3.68 -12.49
C TYR A 124 23.34 -3.64 -13.89
N VAL A 125 24.59 -4.07 -13.98
CA VAL A 125 25.31 -4.22 -15.24
C VAL A 125 25.52 -5.70 -15.51
N TYR A 126 24.96 -6.18 -16.62
CA TYR A 126 25.13 -7.56 -17.06
C TYR A 126 26.29 -7.65 -18.02
N PHE A 127 27.21 -8.55 -17.78
CA PHE A 127 28.34 -8.84 -18.67
C PHE A 127 28.49 -10.34 -18.82
N SER A 128 29.07 -10.77 -19.94
CA SER A 128 29.35 -12.18 -20.22
C SER A 128 30.81 -12.50 -20.02
N MET A 129 31.09 -13.67 -19.49
CA MET A 129 32.41 -14.23 -19.33
C MET A 129 32.55 -15.50 -20.15
N THR A 130 33.73 -15.78 -20.69
CA THR A 130 33.99 -17.06 -21.31
C THR A 130 34.22 -18.15 -20.26
N GLU A 131 33.96 -19.42 -20.61
CA GLU A 131 34.21 -20.57 -19.74
C GLU A 131 35.67 -20.61 -19.24
N ASN A 132 36.64 -20.29 -20.09
CA ASN A 132 38.04 -20.25 -19.72
C ASN A 132 38.33 -19.20 -18.64
N GLN A 133 37.68 -18.04 -18.68
CA GLN A 133 37.82 -17.02 -17.64
C GLN A 133 37.16 -17.47 -16.34
N LEU A 134 36.04 -18.14 -16.41
CA LEU A 134 35.35 -18.69 -15.26
C LEU A 134 36.18 -19.77 -14.56
N LEU A 135 36.76 -20.70 -15.34
CA LEU A 135 37.66 -21.73 -14.83
C LEU A 135 38.93 -21.13 -14.19
N ALA A 136 39.47 -20.08 -14.79
CA ALA A 136 40.63 -19.38 -14.23
C ALA A 136 40.33 -18.77 -12.87
N LEU A 137 39.17 -18.14 -12.74
CA LEU A 137 38.67 -17.58 -11.47
C LEU A 137 38.49 -18.68 -10.39
N THR A 138 37.81 -19.77 -10.75
CA THR A 138 37.59 -20.89 -9.83
C THR A 138 38.91 -21.49 -9.35
N ARG A 139 39.90 -21.61 -10.24
CA ARG A 139 41.24 -22.11 -9.86
C ARG A 139 42.00 -21.13 -8.95
N GLN A 140 41.83 -19.83 -9.14
CA GLN A 140 42.49 -18.80 -8.36
C GLN A 140 41.92 -18.66 -6.95
N TYR A 141 40.60 -18.77 -6.79
CA TYR A 141 39.89 -18.52 -5.53
C TYR A 141 39.36 -19.79 -4.84
N GLY A 142 39.51 -20.98 -5.47
CA GLY A 142 39.10 -22.27 -4.93
C GLY A 142 37.64 -22.63 -5.20
N SER A 143 36.73 -21.69 -5.05
CA SER A 143 35.30 -21.85 -5.37
C SER A 143 34.70 -20.56 -5.91
N MET A 144 33.54 -20.65 -6.54
CA MET A 144 32.80 -19.49 -7.07
C MET A 144 32.36 -18.56 -5.94
N ASP A 145 31.89 -19.12 -4.83
CA ASP A 145 31.44 -18.34 -3.65
C ASP A 145 32.60 -17.58 -2.99
N GLU A 146 33.80 -18.18 -2.98
CA GLU A 146 35.02 -17.52 -2.49
C GLU A 146 35.52 -16.46 -3.48
N ALA A 147 35.37 -16.70 -4.77
CA ALA A 147 35.67 -15.71 -5.80
C ALA A 147 34.79 -14.45 -5.61
N LEU A 148 33.46 -14.61 -5.49
CA LEU A 148 32.54 -13.48 -5.27
C LEU A 148 32.85 -12.65 -4.03
N LYS A 149 33.34 -13.27 -2.94
CA LYS A 149 33.70 -12.59 -1.69
C LYS A 149 35.02 -11.86 -1.74
N ASN A 150 35.98 -12.40 -2.49
CA ASN A 150 37.37 -11.95 -2.48
C ASN A 150 37.80 -11.19 -3.76
N MET A 151 36.88 -11.09 -4.76
CA MET A 151 37.16 -10.33 -5.97
C MET A 151 37.24 -8.83 -5.67
N PRO A 152 38.16 -8.11 -6.33
CA PRO A 152 38.20 -6.67 -6.26
C PRO A 152 36.91 -6.06 -6.88
N GLN A 153 36.62 -4.84 -6.48
CA GLN A 153 35.51 -4.09 -7.05
C GLN A 153 35.68 -3.92 -8.56
N ALA A 154 34.60 -4.10 -9.30
CA ALA A 154 34.56 -3.93 -10.74
C ALA A 154 34.56 -2.45 -11.12
N GLU A 155 35.30 -2.07 -12.12
CA GLU A 155 35.27 -0.74 -12.73
C GLU A 155 34.55 -0.82 -14.07
N LEU A 156 33.62 0.09 -14.27
CA LEU A 156 32.87 0.19 -15.52
C LEU A 156 33.57 1.17 -16.46
N ARG A 157 34.02 0.69 -17.62
CA ARG A 157 34.55 1.54 -18.68
C ARG A 157 33.46 1.82 -19.71
N LEU A 158 33.22 3.09 -19.99
CA LEU A 158 32.24 3.55 -20.94
C LEU A 158 32.78 3.46 -22.39
N ASN A 159 31.90 3.63 -23.39
CA ASN A 159 32.24 3.52 -24.80
C ASN A 159 33.27 4.55 -25.29
N ASP A 160 33.37 5.69 -24.59
CA ASP A 160 34.36 6.73 -24.83
C ASP A 160 35.71 6.45 -24.17
N ASN A 161 35.91 5.25 -23.58
CA ASN A 161 37.04 4.80 -22.79
C ASN A 161 37.21 5.51 -21.44
N SER A 162 36.33 6.38 -21.03
CA SER A 162 36.35 6.92 -19.67
C SER A 162 35.95 5.83 -18.66
N VAL A 163 36.44 5.96 -17.44
CA VAL A 163 36.09 5.08 -16.33
C VAL A 163 34.96 5.75 -15.56
N TYR A 164 33.89 4.99 -15.28
CA TYR A 164 32.77 5.48 -14.48
C TYR A 164 33.22 5.71 -13.02
N ASP A 165 32.81 6.83 -12.43
CA ASP A 165 33.31 7.28 -11.12
C ASP A 165 33.02 6.31 -9.96
N LYS A 166 31.97 5.49 -10.09
CA LYS A 166 31.56 4.53 -9.06
C LYS A 166 32.05 3.13 -9.42
N LYS A 167 32.54 2.42 -8.41
CA LYS A 167 32.91 1.01 -8.53
C LYS A 167 31.73 0.13 -8.15
N GLY A 168 31.59 -1.00 -8.84
CA GLY A 168 30.57 -1.98 -8.59
C GLY A 168 31.10 -3.21 -7.87
N THR A 169 30.20 -3.96 -7.22
CA THR A 169 30.49 -5.30 -6.69
C THR A 169 29.82 -6.33 -7.58
N ILE A 170 30.48 -7.48 -7.77
CA ILE A 170 29.89 -8.60 -8.50
C ILE A 170 28.97 -9.32 -7.55
N GLU A 171 27.68 -9.32 -7.85
CA GLU A 171 26.66 -9.87 -6.98
C GLU A 171 26.43 -11.37 -7.25
N SER A 172 26.43 -11.75 -8.51
CA SER A 172 26.23 -13.14 -8.90
C SER A 172 26.93 -13.47 -10.22
N ILE A 173 27.37 -14.69 -10.35
CA ILE A 173 27.86 -15.27 -11.61
C ILE A 173 26.96 -16.44 -11.93
N SER A 174 26.20 -16.35 -13.04
CA SER A 174 25.33 -17.43 -13.51
C SER A 174 26.07 -18.22 -14.57
N GLY A 175 26.28 -19.52 -14.36
CA GLY A 175 26.83 -20.45 -15.32
C GLY A 175 26.66 -21.88 -14.81
N VAL A 176 26.24 -22.75 -15.71
CA VAL A 176 26.26 -24.21 -15.45
C VAL A 176 27.58 -24.72 -16.05
N ILE A 177 28.46 -25.21 -15.19
CA ILE A 177 29.65 -25.97 -15.62
C ILE A 177 29.30 -27.45 -15.53
#